data_31c63e6f5643d2ab5a02df4d790c05ef
#
_entry.id   31c63e6f5643d2ab5a02df4d790c05ef
#
_cell.length_a   1.000
_cell.length_b   1.000
_cell.length_c   1.000
_cell.angle_alpha   90.00
_cell.angle_beta   90.00
_cell.angle_gamma   90.00
#
_symmetry.space_group_name_H-M   'P 1'
#
loop_
_entity.id
_entity.type
_entity.pdbx_description
1 polymer ?
#
loop_
_entity_poly.entity_id
_entity_poly.type
_entity_poly.pdbx_seq_one_letter_code
_entity_poly.pdbx_strand_id
1 'polypeptide(L)'
;QQNRLKLTLHLPVSQYKTISIMLSFGIILLLIGFASDFLLLWLYLQKFFATELTSRILLTAIPWFTAGITGYLLTAWICLEPTWKRRILNILISTAILRIFFLSSVPESYNCFLPILILFTILTLFFSLLSVSRFRAGKQD
;
A
#
# COMPACT_ATOMS: atom_id res chain seq x y z
N GLN A 1 13.95 -10.73 -14.84
CA GLN A 1 13.84 -10.17 -13.47
C GLN A 1 14.32 -11.15 -12.39
N GLN A 2 14.02 -12.44 -12.47
CA GLN A 2 14.42 -13.46 -11.48
C GLN A 2 15.96 -13.55 -11.29
N ASN A 3 16.74 -13.43 -12.35
CA ASN A 3 18.21 -13.50 -12.27
C ASN A 3 18.83 -12.28 -11.59
N ARG A 4 18.25 -11.09 -11.75
CA ARG A 4 18.72 -9.88 -11.06
C ARG A 4 18.39 -9.92 -9.57
N LEU A 5 17.23 -10.44 -9.21
CA LEU A 5 16.84 -10.65 -7.81
C LEU A 5 17.75 -11.68 -7.13
N LYS A 6 18.13 -12.76 -7.83
CA LYS A 6 19.11 -13.75 -7.32
C LYS A 6 20.46 -13.11 -7.05
N LEU A 7 20.96 -12.24 -7.91
CA LEU A 7 22.25 -11.55 -7.75
C LEU A 7 22.25 -10.61 -6.51
N THR A 8 21.17 -9.88 -6.27
CA THR A 8 21.06 -9.02 -5.07
C THR A 8 20.89 -9.82 -3.78
N LEU A 9 20.40 -11.05 -3.86
CA LEU A 9 20.21 -11.94 -2.73
C LEU A 9 21.50 -12.65 -2.28
N HIS A 10 22.57 -12.67 -3.11
CA HIS A 10 23.89 -13.18 -2.75
C HIS A 10 24.79 -12.16 -2.03
N LEU A 11 24.35 -10.90 -1.89
CA LEU A 11 25.05 -9.91 -1.07
C LEU A 11 24.99 -10.31 0.42
N PRO A 12 26.03 -10.01 1.23
CA PRO A 12 26.11 -10.38 2.64
C PRO A 12 25.11 -9.62 3.55
N VAL A 13 24.16 -8.91 2.97
CA VAL A 13 23.09 -8.18 3.67
C VAL A 13 21.85 -9.08 3.77
N SER A 14 21.21 -9.10 4.93
CA SER A 14 19.98 -9.89 5.11
C SER A 14 18.90 -9.43 4.12
N GLN A 15 18.34 -10.38 3.38
CA GLN A 15 17.35 -10.14 2.31
C GLN A 15 16.14 -9.33 2.83
N TYR A 16 15.71 -9.62 4.06
CA TYR A 16 14.64 -8.86 4.72
C TYR A 16 14.98 -7.38 4.86
N LYS A 17 16.22 -7.06 5.23
CA LYS A 17 16.67 -5.68 5.39
C LYS A 17 16.63 -4.93 4.06
N THR A 18 17.11 -5.56 2.98
CA THR A 18 17.10 -4.95 1.64
C THR A 18 15.68 -4.67 1.16
N ILE A 19 14.78 -5.66 1.28
CA ILE A 19 13.40 -5.51 0.83
C ILE A 19 12.63 -4.52 1.71
N SER A 20 12.83 -4.55 3.04
CA SER A 20 12.22 -3.57 3.93
C SER A 20 12.67 -2.14 3.60
N ILE A 21 13.94 -1.92 3.29
CA ILE A 21 14.45 -0.60 2.87
C ILE A 21 13.80 -0.16 1.56
N MET A 22 13.68 -1.05 0.57
CA MET A 22 13.03 -0.73 -0.70
C MET A 22 11.54 -0.39 -0.52
N LEU A 23 10.82 -1.17 0.30
CA LEU A 23 9.41 -0.92 0.60
C LEU A 23 9.24 0.40 1.36
N SER A 24 10.09 0.65 2.37
CA SER A 24 10.04 1.89 3.15
C SER A 24 10.31 3.12 2.29
N PHE A 25 11.27 3.04 1.37
CA PHE A 25 11.56 4.14 0.43
C PHE A 25 10.34 4.46 -0.45
N GLY A 26 9.67 3.45 -1.00
CA GLY A 26 8.45 3.66 -1.79
C GLY A 26 7.30 4.24 -0.96
N ILE A 27 7.13 3.80 0.29
CA ILE A 27 6.12 4.36 1.20
C ILE A 27 6.42 5.83 1.49
N ILE A 28 7.69 6.18 1.76
CA ILE A 28 8.10 7.57 2.03
C ILE A 28 7.80 8.46 0.81
N LEU A 29 8.13 8.01 -0.40
CA LEU A 29 7.82 8.76 -1.61
C LEU A 29 6.31 8.97 -1.80
N LEU A 30 5.50 7.94 -1.55
CA LEU A 30 4.04 8.04 -1.61
C LEU A 30 3.51 9.01 -0.56
N LEU A 31 4.02 8.95 0.67
CA LEU A 31 3.60 9.86 1.74
C LEU A 31 3.95 11.32 1.41
N ILE A 32 5.12 11.57 0.83
CA ILE A 32 5.51 12.92 0.38
C ILE A 32 4.57 13.40 -0.72
N GLY A 33 4.28 12.57 -1.72
CA GLY A 33 3.33 12.88 -2.79
C GLY A 33 1.94 13.18 -2.24
N PHE A 34 1.39 12.30 -1.40
CA PHE A 34 0.07 12.48 -0.81
C PHE A 34 -0.01 13.69 0.13
N ALA A 35 1.08 13.98 0.87
CA ALA A 35 1.14 15.19 1.71
C ALA A 35 1.14 16.45 0.85
N SER A 36 1.84 16.46 -0.28
CA SER A 36 1.82 17.60 -1.21
C SER A 36 0.44 17.80 -1.85
N ASP A 37 -0.20 16.71 -2.29
CA ASP A 37 -1.54 16.75 -2.87
C ASP A 37 -2.57 17.23 -1.84
N PHE A 38 -2.47 16.73 -0.61
CA PHE A 38 -3.35 17.11 0.49
C PHE A 38 -3.21 18.61 0.84
N LEU A 39 -1.97 19.12 0.85
CA LEU A 39 -1.68 20.53 1.10
C LEU A 39 -2.22 21.42 -0.02
N LEU A 40 -2.02 21.04 -1.28
CA LEU A 40 -2.57 21.77 -2.43
C LEU A 40 -4.09 21.77 -2.42
N LEU A 41 -4.71 20.63 -2.13
CA LEU A 41 -6.16 20.50 -2.00
C LEU A 41 -6.70 21.41 -0.88
N TRP A 42 -6.04 21.43 0.27
CA TRP A 42 -6.41 22.25 1.41
C TRP A 42 -6.34 23.75 1.07
N LEU A 43 -5.23 24.21 0.47
CA LEU A 43 -5.06 25.60 0.05
C LEU A 43 -6.12 26.03 -0.98
N TYR A 44 -6.42 25.14 -1.94
CA TYR A 44 -7.44 25.41 -2.95
C TYR A 44 -8.83 25.51 -2.34
N LEU A 45 -9.20 24.56 -1.48
CA LEU A 45 -10.53 24.52 -0.86
C LEU A 45 -10.77 25.70 0.08
N GLN A 46 -9.78 26.13 0.85
CA GLN A 46 -9.90 27.29 1.74
C GLN A 46 -10.24 28.59 0.99
N LYS A 47 -9.84 28.69 -0.28
CA LYS A 47 -10.12 29.87 -1.09
C LYS A 47 -11.59 29.97 -1.52
N PHE A 48 -12.28 28.82 -1.67
CA PHE A 48 -13.62 28.76 -2.26
C PHE A 48 -14.72 28.30 -1.28
N PHE A 49 -14.35 27.63 -0.21
CA PHE A 49 -15.30 26.96 0.69
C PHE A 49 -15.06 27.34 2.15
N ALA A 50 -16.14 27.26 2.95
CA ALA A 50 -16.06 27.42 4.39
C ALA A 50 -15.20 26.32 5.03
N THR A 51 -14.53 26.63 6.14
CA THR A 51 -13.61 25.72 6.84
C THR A 51 -14.23 24.38 7.23
N GLU A 52 -15.52 24.37 7.59
CA GLU A 52 -16.25 23.14 7.95
C GLU A 52 -16.39 22.20 6.75
N LEU A 53 -16.72 22.72 5.58
CA LEU A 53 -16.86 21.93 4.37
C LEU A 53 -15.49 21.40 3.89
N THR A 54 -14.48 22.25 4.00
CA THR A 54 -13.09 21.87 3.68
C THR A 54 -12.63 20.68 4.51
N SER A 55 -12.87 20.67 5.83
CA SER A 55 -12.49 19.57 6.71
C SER A 55 -13.19 18.25 6.35
N ARG A 56 -14.47 18.29 5.99
CA ARG A 56 -15.24 17.11 5.56
C ARG A 56 -14.73 16.53 4.25
N ILE A 57 -14.39 17.38 3.28
CA ILE A 57 -13.81 16.93 2.00
C ILE A 57 -12.45 16.28 2.23
N LEU A 58 -11.60 16.86 3.07
CA LEU A 58 -10.29 16.32 3.40
C LEU A 58 -10.39 14.96 4.11
N LEU A 59 -11.31 14.80 5.07
CA LEU A 59 -11.56 13.53 5.73
C LEU A 59 -12.01 12.44 4.74
N THR A 60 -12.79 12.82 3.72
CA THR A 60 -13.22 11.89 2.67
C THR A 60 -12.06 11.47 1.76
N ALA A 61 -11.01 12.28 1.63
CA ALA A 61 -9.84 11.96 0.81
C ALA A 61 -8.88 10.95 1.50
N ILE A 62 -8.83 10.88 2.83
CA ILE A 62 -7.91 10.03 3.58
C ILE A 62 -8.03 8.53 3.21
N PRO A 63 -9.23 7.91 3.10
CA PRO A 63 -9.36 6.52 2.67
C PRO A 63 -8.75 6.26 1.29
N TRP A 64 -8.78 7.22 0.38
CA TRP A 64 -8.21 7.08 -0.96
C TRP A 64 -6.68 7.06 -0.92
N PHE A 65 -6.07 7.91 -0.09
CA PHE A 65 -4.61 7.88 0.12
C PHE A 65 -4.16 6.59 0.81
N THR A 66 -4.91 6.11 1.81
CA THR A 66 -4.63 4.81 2.45
C THR A 66 -4.80 3.66 1.46
N ALA A 67 -5.78 3.70 0.55
CA ALA A 67 -5.93 2.75 -0.52
C ALA A 67 -4.71 2.73 -1.47
N GLY A 68 -4.14 3.90 -1.77
CA GLY A 68 -2.92 4.02 -2.57
C GLY A 68 -1.72 3.32 -1.92
N ILE A 69 -1.49 3.53 -0.63
CA ILE A 69 -0.42 2.87 0.14
C ILE A 69 -0.67 1.35 0.19
N THR A 70 -1.91 0.94 0.47
CA THR A 70 -2.30 -0.48 0.49
C THR A 70 -2.08 -1.13 -0.86
N GLY A 71 -2.47 -0.45 -1.95
CA GLY A 71 -2.26 -0.92 -3.32
C GLY A 71 -0.77 -1.11 -3.65
N TYR A 72 0.09 -0.20 -3.23
CA TYR A 72 1.54 -0.33 -3.37
C TYR A 72 2.07 -1.58 -2.65
N LEU A 73 1.68 -1.80 -1.39
CA LEU A 73 2.11 -2.96 -0.60
C LEU A 73 1.60 -4.29 -1.18
N LEU A 74 0.34 -4.32 -1.63
CA LEU A 74 -0.23 -5.50 -2.27
C LEU A 74 0.44 -5.81 -3.61
N THR A 75 0.78 -4.79 -4.40
CA THR A 75 1.53 -4.96 -5.64
C THR A 75 2.92 -5.51 -5.37
N ALA A 76 3.61 -5.00 -4.35
CA ALA A 76 4.90 -5.54 -3.92
C ALA A 76 4.77 -7.01 -3.49
N TRP A 77 3.70 -7.38 -2.76
CA TRP A 77 3.41 -8.75 -2.40
C TRP A 77 3.24 -9.66 -3.62
N ILE A 78 2.49 -9.24 -4.62
CA ILE A 78 2.30 -9.97 -5.88
C ILE A 78 3.64 -10.14 -6.63
N CYS A 79 4.44 -9.06 -6.73
CA CYS A 79 5.71 -9.09 -7.45
C CYS A 79 6.76 -9.98 -6.77
N LEU A 80 6.76 -10.05 -5.45
CA LEU A 80 7.70 -10.86 -4.65
C LEU A 80 7.32 -12.34 -4.59
N GLU A 81 6.10 -12.73 -4.99
CA GLU A 81 5.70 -14.14 -4.96
C GLU A 81 6.39 -14.93 -6.08
N PRO A 82 7.14 -16.02 -5.75
CA PRO A 82 7.89 -16.80 -6.73
C PRO A 82 7.01 -17.71 -7.58
N THR A 83 5.90 -18.23 -7.03
CA THR A 83 5.03 -19.20 -7.68
C THR A 83 3.93 -18.54 -8.51
N TRP A 84 3.78 -18.94 -9.79
CA TRP A 84 2.79 -18.34 -10.69
C TRP A 84 1.34 -18.57 -10.24
N LYS A 85 1.02 -19.75 -9.75
CA LYS A 85 -0.32 -20.10 -9.25
C LYS A 85 -0.74 -19.19 -8.07
N ARG A 86 0.19 -18.98 -7.13
CA ARG A 86 -0.06 -18.10 -5.97
C ARG A 86 -0.10 -16.63 -6.35
N ARG A 87 0.65 -16.23 -7.38
CA ARG A 87 0.61 -14.85 -7.89
C ARG A 87 -0.79 -14.50 -8.40
N ILE A 88 -1.44 -15.41 -9.15
CA ILE A 88 -2.83 -15.22 -9.60
C ILE A 88 -3.77 -15.12 -8.41
N LEU A 89 -3.63 -16.01 -7.42
CA LEU A 89 -4.45 -15.97 -6.21
C LEU A 89 -4.24 -14.67 -5.43
N ASN A 90 -3.00 -14.20 -5.30
CA ASN A 90 -2.68 -12.93 -4.65
C ASN A 90 -3.28 -11.73 -5.39
N ILE A 91 -3.36 -11.76 -6.73
CA ILE A 91 -4.03 -10.72 -7.53
C ILE A 91 -5.52 -10.69 -7.19
N LEU A 92 -6.20 -11.83 -7.14
CA LEU A 92 -7.62 -11.91 -6.78
C LEU A 92 -7.88 -11.38 -5.36
N ILE A 93 -7.06 -11.80 -4.40
CA ILE A 93 -7.16 -11.33 -3.00
C ILE A 93 -6.91 -9.80 -2.94
N SER A 94 -5.88 -9.32 -3.62
CA SER A 94 -5.54 -7.88 -3.63
C SER A 94 -6.65 -7.03 -4.22
N THR A 95 -7.29 -7.50 -5.30
CA THR A 95 -8.43 -6.82 -5.91
C THR A 95 -9.63 -6.77 -4.96
N ALA A 96 -9.91 -7.87 -4.25
CA ALA A 96 -10.98 -7.92 -3.26
C ALA A 96 -10.71 -6.96 -2.08
N ILE A 97 -9.46 -6.91 -1.60
CA ILE A 97 -9.04 -6.01 -0.53
C ILE A 97 -9.19 -4.55 -0.94
N LEU A 98 -8.67 -4.18 -2.13
CA LEU A 98 -8.77 -2.79 -2.63
C LEU A 98 -10.23 -2.36 -2.80
N ARG A 99 -11.11 -3.28 -3.20
CA ARG A 99 -12.53 -2.98 -3.33
C ARG A 99 -13.18 -2.51 -2.02
N ILE A 100 -12.69 -2.95 -0.87
CA ILE A 100 -13.19 -2.53 0.45
C ILE A 100 -13.04 -1.01 0.64
N PHE A 101 -11.95 -0.42 0.13
CA PHE A 101 -11.70 1.03 0.24
C PHE A 101 -12.65 1.87 -0.65
N PHE A 102 -13.29 1.25 -1.64
CA PHE A 102 -14.16 1.92 -2.61
C PHE A 102 -15.61 1.40 -2.54
N LEU A 103 -16.01 0.78 -1.43
CA LEU A 103 -17.32 0.16 -1.30
C LEU A 103 -18.45 1.19 -1.20
N SER A 104 -18.19 2.35 -0.59
CA SER A 104 -19.17 3.41 -0.41
C SER A 104 -18.75 4.69 -1.14
N SER A 105 -19.70 5.28 -1.87
CA SER A 105 -19.55 6.60 -2.51
C SER A 105 -20.04 7.75 -1.63
N VAL A 106 -20.59 7.46 -0.45
CA VAL A 106 -21.12 8.48 0.46
C VAL A 106 -19.98 9.18 1.18
N PRO A 107 -19.95 10.53 1.19
CA PRO A 107 -18.98 11.29 1.98
C PRO A 107 -19.01 10.88 3.45
N GLU A 108 -17.84 10.84 4.08
CA GLU A 108 -17.65 10.52 5.52
C GLU A 108 -18.05 9.09 5.96
N SER A 109 -18.50 8.21 5.07
CA SER A 109 -18.91 6.85 5.43
C SER A 109 -17.80 6.01 6.07
N TYR A 110 -16.54 6.38 5.84
CA TYR A 110 -15.36 5.69 6.36
C TYR A 110 -14.81 6.27 7.67
N ASN A 111 -15.38 7.34 8.23
CA ASN A 111 -14.82 7.99 9.42
C ASN A 111 -14.67 7.02 10.60
N CYS A 112 -15.69 6.21 10.89
CA CYS A 112 -15.62 5.19 11.94
C CYS A 112 -14.73 3.99 11.57
N PHE A 113 -14.55 3.73 10.28
CA PHE A 113 -13.77 2.60 9.76
C PHE A 113 -12.29 2.93 9.51
N LEU A 114 -11.92 4.20 9.53
CA LEU A 114 -10.57 4.69 9.24
C LEU A 114 -9.48 3.99 10.07
N PRO A 115 -9.61 3.80 11.39
CA PRO A 115 -8.62 3.08 12.19
C PRO A 115 -8.43 1.63 11.72
N ILE A 116 -9.53 0.97 11.33
CA ILE A 116 -9.50 -0.41 10.83
C ILE A 116 -8.79 -0.47 9.48
N LEU A 117 -9.05 0.48 8.58
CA LEU A 117 -8.37 0.57 7.28
C LEU A 117 -6.86 0.79 7.44
N ILE A 118 -6.45 1.66 8.37
CA ILE A 118 -5.04 1.90 8.68
C ILE A 118 -4.40 0.63 9.24
N LEU A 119 -5.04 -0.04 10.20
CA LEU A 119 -4.57 -1.31 10.76
C LEU A 119 -4.40 -2.35 9.65
N PHE A 120 -5.36 -2.44 8.74
CA PHE A 120 -5.33 -3.36 7.60
C PHE A 120 -4.16 -3.04 6.66
N THR A 121 -3.90 -1.76 6.38
CA THR A 121 -2.75 -1.31 5.59
C THR A 121 -1.43 -1.75 6.23
N ILE A 122 -1.30 -1.64 7.55
CA ILE A 122 -0.12 -2.11 8.29
C ILE A 122 0.02 -3.64 8.16
N LEU A 123 -1.08 -4.39 8.25
CA LEU A 123 -1.05 -5.84 8.10
C LEU A 123 -0.60 -6.29 6.71
N THR A 124 -0.91 -5.54 5.65
CA THR A 124 -0.46 -5.88 4.29
C THR A 124 1.07 -5.84 4.13
N LEU A 125 1.77 -5.11 4.99
CA LEU A 125 3.23 -5.09 5.02
C LEU A 125 3.80 -6.49 5.36
N PHE A 126 3.16 -7.22 6.27
CA PHE A 126 3.57 -8.58 6.63
C PHE A 126 3.40 -9.57 5.49
N PHE A 127 2.43 -9.38 4.59
CA PHE A 127 2.23 -10.26 3.44
C PHE A 127 3.44 -10.25 2.50
N SER A 128 4.01 -9.07 2.26
CA SER A 128 5.23 -8.92 1.46
C SER A 128 6.42 -9.66 2.09
N LEU A 129 6.58 -9.56 3.40
CA LEU A 129 7.65 -10.26 4.14
C LEU A 129 7.48 -11.78 4.12
N LEU A 130 6.24 -12.28 4.16
CA LEU A 130 5.94 -13.72 4.04
C LEU A 130 6.35 -14.28 2.68
N SER A 131 6.10 -13.58 1.59
CA SER A 131 6.55 -14.03 0.25
C SER A 131 8.06 -14.11 0.14
N VAL A 132 8.78 -13.17 0.77
CA VAL A 132 10.25 -13.20 0.83
C VAL A 132 10.75 -14.43 1.58
N SER A 133 10.13 -14.80 2.70
CA SER A 133 10.50 -15.99 3.47
C SER A 133 10.35 -17.28 2.66
N ARG A 134 9.29 -17.37 1.86
CA ARG A 134 9.03 -18.51 0.96
C ARG A 134 10.04 -18.59 -0.18
N PHE A 135 10.41 -17.44 -0.75
CA PHE A 135 11.44 -17.37 -1.78
C PHE A 135 12.78 -17.92 -1.26
N ARG A 136 13.15 -17.63 0.00
CA ARG A 136 14.35 -18.17 0.66
C ARG A 136 14.26 -19.67 0.89
N ALA A 137 13.06 -20.20 1.20
CA ALA A 137 12.86 -21.63 1.44
C ALA A 137 12.94 -22.50 0.17
N GLY A 138 13.25 -21.89 -1.00
CA GLY A 138 13.45 -22.62 -2.26
C GLY A 138 12.17 -23.26 -2.83
N LYS A 139 10.99 -22.89 -2.34
CA LYS A 139 9.70 -23.38 -2.87
C LYS A 139 9.41 -22.69 -4.22
N GLN A 140 10.16 -23.13 -5.24
CA GLN A 140 9.93 -22.78 -6.64
C GLN A 140 9.27 -24.00 -7.29
N ASP A 141 7.94 -24.00 -7.40
CA ASP A 141 7.20 -24.94 -8.23
C ASP A 141 6.84 -24.26 -9.55
#